data_7769fb94fb94695fdbaf8c9bdfc05a09
#
_entry.id   7769fb94fb94695fdbaf8c9bdfc05a09
#
_cell.length_a   1.000
_cell.length_b   1.000
_cell.length_c   1.000
_cell.angle_alpha   90.00
_cell.angle_beta   90.00
_cell.angle_gamma   90.00
#
_symmetry.space_group_name_H-M   'P 1'
#
loop_
_entity.id
_entity.type
_entity.pdbx_description
1 polymer ?
#
loop_
_entity_poly.entity_id
_entity_poly.type
_entity_poly.pdbx_seq_one_letter_code
_entity_poly.pdbx_strand_id
1 'polypeptide(L)'
;MLKARDMMTKDVVSATPDMEITQAARLLLENHFNGLPVVDETGRLIGIICQDDLIVQQKKFPLPSLFTFFDGIIPLTSYRSLEKEVDKIVASKVSQAMTPDPITIDPETSLEDIATLMVNNNIHTLPVLEGGRLVGIIGKEDILRTLMPAGSQG
;
A
#
# COMPACT_ATOMS: atom_id res chain seq x y z
N MET A 1 -22.24 -13.37 13.32
CA MET A 1 -21.62 -13.26 12.00
C MET A 1 -20.56 -12.17 12.02
N LEU A 2 -19.39 -12.49 11.54
CA LEU A 2 -18.30 -11.52 11.53
C LEU A 2 -18.51 -10.44 10.45
N LYS A 3 -18.26 -9.21 10.84
CA LYS A 3 -18.37 -8.03 9.98
C LYS A 3 -17.04 -7.28 9.97
N ALA A 4 -16.90 -6.34 9.06
CA ALA A 4 -15.70 -5.53 8.95
C ALA A 4 -15.29 -4.93 10.30
N ARG A 5 -16.24 -4.40 11.07
CA ARG A 5 -15.97 -3.80 12.38
C ARG A 5 -15.28 -4.75 13.37
N ASP A 6 -15.51 -6.05 13.22
CA ASP A 6 -14.96 -7.07 14.13
C ASP A 6 -13.52 -7.43 13.77
N MET A 7 -13.10 -7.16 12.55
CA MET A 7 -11.82 -7.59 12.01
C MET A 7 -10.86 -6.44 11.67
N MET A 8 -11.40 -5.25 11.42
CA MET A 8 -10.59 -4.13 10.95
C MET A 8 -9.59 -3.62 11.98
N THR A 9 -8.48 -3.11 11.49
CA THR A 9 -7.53 -2.35 12.29
C THR A 9 -8.01 -0.91 12.33
N LYS A 10 -8.25 -0.39 13.54
CA LYS A 10 -8.79 0.97 13.75
C LYS A 10 -7.71 2.05 13.75
N ASP A 11 -6.51 1.72 14.20
CA ASP A 11 -5.37 2.66 14.18
C ASP A 11 -4.74 2.61 12.80
N VAL A 12 -5.38 3.29 11.85
CA VAL A 12 -4.97 3.22 10.45
C VAL A 12 -3.72 4.05 10.21
N VAL A 13 -2.68 3.39 9.69
CA VAL A 13 -1.51 4.10 9.17
C VAL A 13 -1.83 4.47 7.74
N SER A 14 -1.81 5.76 7.43
CA SER A 14 -2.14 6.27 6.10
C SER A 14 -0.97 7.02 5.49
N ALA A 15 -1.02 7.18 4.17
CA ALA A 15 -0.09 8.01 3.43
C ALA A 15 -0.78 9.29 2.97
N THR A 16 0.00 10.30 2.64
CA THR A 16 -0.50 11.52 2.02
C THR A 16 -0.07 11.58 0.57
N PRO A 17 -0.77 12.34 -0.29
CA PRO A 17 -0.39 12.45 -1.70
C PRO A 17 1.03 12.96 -1.92
N ASP A 18 1.49 13.85 -1.05
CA ASP A 18 2.82 14.47 -1.16
C ASP A 18 3.94 13.64 -0.53
N MET A 19 3.59 12.56 0.14
CA MET A 19 4.59 11.67 0.73
C MET A 19 5.46 11.07 -0.36
N GLU A 20 6.76 10.96 -0.08
CA GLU A 20 7.69 10.32 -1.01
C GLU A 20 7.43 8.81 -1.07
N ILE A 21 7.60 8.23 -2.25
CA ILE A 21 7.40 6.80 -2.47
C ILE A 21 8.29 5.97 -1.56
N THR A 22 9.52 6.41 -1.33
CA THR A 22 10.47 5.71 -0.44
C THR A 22 9.96 5.64 0.99
N GLN A 23 9.30 6.69 1.44
CA GLN A 23 8.71 6.71 2.78
C GLN A 23 7.52 5.75 2.88
N ALA A 24 6.66 5.73 1.85
CA ALA A 24 5.54 4.81 1.79
C ALA A 24 6.03 3.35 1.79
N ALA A 25 7.07 3.06 1.01
CA ALA A 25 7.67 1.74 0.98
C ALA A 25 8.17 1.32 2.37
N ARG A 26 8.81 2.24 3.07
CA ARG A 26 9.29 1.98 4.44
C ARG A 26 8.14 1.64 5.38
N LEU A 27 7.04 2.41 5.31
CA LEU A 27 5.86 2.15 6.14
C LEU A 27 5.25 0.77 5.86
N LEU A 28 5.17 0.39 4.58
CA LEU A 28 4.66 -0.92 4.20
C LEU A 28 5.54 -2.05 4.76
N LEU A 29 6.84 -1.92 4.61
CA LEU A 29 7.79 -2.95 5.04
C LEU A 29 7.89 -3.06 6.57
N GLU A 30 8.00 -1.94 7.27
CA GLU A 30 8.14 -1.93 8.72
C GLU A 30 6.90 -2.45 9.44
N ASN A 31 5.72 -2.22 8.88
CA ASN A 31 4.45 -2.64 9.48
C ASN A 31 3.90 -3.93 8.89
N HIS A 32 4.58 -4.50 7.91
CA HIS A 32 4.13 -5.72 7.20
C HIS A 32 2.74 -5.55 6.57
N PHE A 33 2.50 -4.38 6.00
CA PHE A 33 1.25 -4.06 5.31
C PHE A 33 1.32 -4.39 3.83
N ASN A 34 0.20 -4.78 3.25
CA ASN A 34 0.08 -4.96 1.80
C ASN A 34 -0.23 -3.65 1.09
N GLY A 35 -0.87 -2.72 1.77
CA GLY A 35 -1.24 -1.44 1.21
C GLY A 35 -1.50 -0.41 2.29
N LEU A 36 -1.45 0.87 1.89
CA LEU A 36 -1.76 2.01 2.74
C LEU A 36 -2.86 2.83 2.09
N PRO A 37 -3.90 3.22 2.83
CA PRO A 37 -4.84 4.20 2.32
C PRO A 37 -4.14 5.56 2.18
N VAL A 38 -4.51 6.29 1.14
CA VAL A 38 -3.98 7.65 0.90
C VAL A 38 -5.09 8.64 1.17
N VAL A 39 -4.85 9.57 2.09
CA VAL A 39 -5.83 10.57 2.50
C VAL A 39 -5.31 11.97 2.19
N ASP A 40 -6.25 12.87 1.88
CA ASP A 40 -5.92 14.27 1.65
C ASP A 40 -5.85 15.06 2.97
N GLU A 41 -5.66 16.38 2.87
CA GLU A 41 -5.53 17.27 4.02
C GLU A 41 -6.75 17.24 4.94
N THR A 42 -7.92 16.94 4.39
CA THR A 42 -9.17 16.88 5.17
C THR A 42 -9.42 15.50 5.78
N GLY A 43 -8.54 14.54 5.52
CA GLY A 43 -8.71 13.17 5.99
C GLY A 43 -9.57 12.31 5.07
N ARG A 44 -9.89 12.80 3.88
CA ARG A 44 -10.69 12.09 2.90
C ARG A 44 -9.84 11.08 2.14
N LEU A 45 -10.36 9.86 1.98
CA LEU A 45 -9.69 8.82 1.21
C LEU A 45 -9.70 9.18 -0.27
N ILE A 46 -8.51 9.25 -0.88
CA ILE A 46 -8.35 9.59 -2.29
C ILE A 46 -7.70 8.49 -3.11
N GLY A 47 -7.11 7.50 -2.46
CA GLY A 47 -6.46 6.41 -3.16
C GLY A 47 -5.94 5.36 -2.20
N ILE A 48 -5.25 4.39 -2.78
CA ILE A 48 -4.53 3.37 -2.02
C ILE A 48 -3.19 3.12 -2.70
N ILE A 49 -2.13 2.94 -1.91
CA ILE A 49 -0.83 2.58 -2.45
C ILE A 49 -0.46 1.20 -1.91
N CYS A 50 -0.26 0.26 -2.82
CA CYS A 50 0.04 -1.12 -2.51
C CYS A 50 1.46 -1.47 -2.92
N GLN A 51 1.95 -2.60 -2.42
CA GLN A 51 3.27 -3.10 -2.79
C GLN A 51 3.42 -3.22 -4.30
N ASP A 52 2.36 -3.69 -4.99
CA ASP A 52 2.36 -3.83 -6.44
C ASP A 52 2.56 -2.50 -7.16
N ASP A 53 1.99 -1.42 -6.63
CA ASP A 53 2.17 -0.08 -7.21
C ASP A 53 3.64 0.35 -7.17
N LEU A 54 4.34 -0.01 -6.10
CA LEU A 54 5.76 0.29 -5.95
C LEU A 54 6.63 -0.54 -6.89
N ILE A 55 6.22 -1.79 -7.12
CA ILE A 55 6.91 -2.66 -8.08
C ILE A 55 6.78 -2.10 -9.51
N VAL A 56 5.61 -1.57 -9.84
CA VAL A 56 5.40 -0.89 -11.13
C VAL A 56 6.32 0.32 -11.28
N GLN A 57 6.51 1.08 -10.21
CA GLN A 57 7.44 2.22 -10.22
C GLN A 57 8.88 1.76 -10.45
N GLN A 58 9.27 0.62 -9.93
CA GLN A 58 10.58 0.02 -10.18
C GLN A 58 10.78 -0.28 -11.67
N LYS A 59 9.72 -0.69 -12.35
CA LYS A 59 9.77 -0.94 -13.79
C LYS A 59 10.02 0.34 -14.58
N LYS A 60 9.45 1.46 -14.13
CA LYS A 60 9.65 2.77 -14.77
C LYS A 60 11.04 3.34 -14.48
N PHE A 61 11.55 3.11 -13.29
CA PHE A 61 12.84 3.63 -12.84
C PHE A 61 13.69 2.46 -12.32
N PRO A 62 14.22 1.61 -13.21
CA PRO A 62 14.88 0.38 -12.79
C PRO A 62 16.11 0.64 -11.93
N LEU A 63 16.08 0.12 -10.71
CA LEU A 63 17.20 0.13 -9.77
C LEU A 63 18.33 -0.86 -10.11
N PRO A 64 18.15 -1.90 -10.99
CA PRO A 64 19.28 -2.76 -11.34
C PRO A 64 20.53 -2.02 -11.76
N SER A 65 20.37 -0.83 -12.33
CA SER A 65 21.50 0.02 -12.69
C SER A 65 22.32 0.44 -11.47
N LEU A 66 21.73 0.52 -10.27
CA LEU A 66 22.47 0.79 -9.04
C LEU A 66 23.41 -0.34 -8.66
N PHE A 67 22.99 -1.57 -8.83
CA PHE A 67 23.82 -2.73 -8.56
C PHE A 67 25.01 -2.79 -9.49
N THR A 68 24.81 -2.47 -10.77
CA THR A 68 25.88 -2.38 -11.75
C THR A 68 26.87 -1.28 -11.38
N PHE A 69 26.35 -0.15 -10.86
CA PHE A 69 27.18 0.96 -10.40
C PHE A 69 28.11 0.52 -9.24
N PHE A 70 27.58 -0.22 -8.28
CA PHE A 70 28.39 -0.68 -7.15
C PHE A 70 29.42 -1.72 -7.54
N ASP A 71 29.23 -2.41 -8.65
CA ASP A 71 30.22 -3.33 -9.20
C ASP A 71 31.36 -2.63 -9.95
N GLY A 72 31.30 -1.33 -10.08
CA GLY A 72 32.41 -0.52 -10.62
C GLY A 72 32.61 -0.57 -12.12
N ILE A 73 31.64 -1.02 -12.90
CA ILE A 73 31.76 -1.24 -14.35
C ILE A 73 31.06 -0.16 -15.16
N ILE A 74 30.72 1.00 -14.57
CA ILE A 74 29.93 2.01 -15.25
C ILE A 74 30.80 3.14 -15.82
N PRO A 75 30.68 3.45 -17.14
CA PRO A 75 31.32 4.64 -17.72
C PRO A 75 30.78 5.92 -17.09
N LEU A 76 31.62 6.97 -17.06
CA LEU A 76 31.28 8.25 -16.47
C LEU A 76 29.96 8.85 -17.01
N THR A 77 29.67 8.63 -18.28
CA THR A 77 28.43 9.12 -18.90
C THR A 77 27.19 8.42 -18.35
N SER A 78 27.31 7.13 -17.97
CA SER A 78 26.22 6.37 -17.36
C SER A 78 25.97 6.77 -15.92
N TYR A 79 26.99 7.27 -15.24
CA TYR A 79 26.87 7.75 -13.85
C TYR A 79 25.88 8.89 -13.73
N ARG A 80 25.95 9.87 -14.61
CA ARG A 80 25.02 11.01 -14.59
C ARG A 80 23.58 10.59 -14.88
N SER A 81 23.39 9.65 -15.81
CA SER A 81 22.08 9.10 -16.11
C SER A 81 21.50 8.37 -14.91
N LEU A 82 22.32 7.58 -14.24
CA LEU A 82 21.94 6.84 -13.05
C LEU A 82 21.53 7.79 -11.91
N GLU A 83 22.32 8.83 -11.68
CA GLU A 83 22.05 9.84 -10.67
C GLU A 83 20.70 10.52 -10.90
N LYS A 84 20.40 10.87 -12.17
CA LYS A 84 19.12 11.46 -12.54
C LYS A 84 17.97 10.51 -12.30
N GLU A 85 18.13 9.23 -12.60
CA GLU A 85 17.09 8.21 -12.36
C GLU A 85 16.83 8.03 -10.88
N VAL A 86 17.89 7.98 -10.07
CA VAL A 86 17.77 7.88 -8.61
C VAL A 86 17.05 9.10 -8.05
N ASP A 87 17.41 10.30 -8.52
CA ASP A 87 16.77 11.53 -8.09
C ASP A 87 15.28 11.53 -8.43
N LYS A 88 14.90 11.01 -9.58
CA LYS A 88 13.49 10.89 -9.99
C LYS A 88 12.72 9.95 -9.07
N ILE A 89 13.30 8.83 -8.70
CA ILE A 89 12.68 7.86 -7.78
C ILE A 89 12.47 8.52 -6.41
N VAL A 90 13.52 9.15 -5.89
CA VAL A 90 13.46 9.81 -4.58
C VAL A 90 12.46 10.96 -4.58
N ALA A 91 12.35 11.68 -5.70
CA ALA A 91 11.42 12.81 -5.85
C ALA A 91 9.98 12.37 -6.15
N SER A 92 9.74 11.10 -6.47
CA SER A 92 8.40 10.62 -6.81
C SER A 92 7.50 10.63 -5.59
N LYS A 93 6.25 11.05 -5.80
CA LYS A 93 5.24 11.18 -4.77
C LYS A 93 4.24 10.04 -4.82
N VAL A 94 3.63 9.75 -3.68
CA VAL A 94 2.58 8.74 -3.55
C VAL A 94 1.46 8.98 -4.56
N SER A 95 1.07 10.24 -4.78
CA SER A 95 0.02 10.60 -5.75
C SER A 95 0.30 10.10 -7.17
N GLN A 96 1.56 9.94 -7.52
CA GLN A 96 1.98 9.49 -8.86
C GLN A 96 1.91 7.96 -9.01
N ALA A 97 1.95 7.24 -7.91
CA ALA A 97 1.98 5.77 -7.90
C ALA A 97 0.69 5.13 -7.39
N MET A 98 -0.09 5.83 -6.60
CA MET A 98 -1.30 5.28 -5.98
C MET A 98 -2.35 4.88 -7.01
N THR A 99 -3.21 3.95 -6.62
CA THR A 99 -4.42 3.63 -7.36
C THR A 99 -5.51 4.56 -6.84
N PRO A 100 -6.10 5.42 -7.70
CA PRO A 100 -7.19 6.29 -7.28
C PRO A 100 -8.49 5.51 -7.14
N ASP A 101 -9.45 6.07 -6.41
CA ASP A 101 -10.79 5.51 -6.25
C ASP A 101 -10.76 4.03 -5.85
N PRO A 102 -10.15 3.69 -4.70
CA PRO A 102 -10.06 2.29 -4.29
C PRO A 102 -11.43 1.71 -3.95
N ILE A 103 -11.54 0.39 -4.06
CA ILE A 103 -12.72 -0.32 -3.58
C ILE A 103 -12.75 -0.19 -2.06
N THR A 104 -13.89 0.23 -1.52
CA THR A 104 -14.08 0.42 -0.08
C THR A 104 -15.26 -0.39 0.42
N ILE A 105 -15.29 -0.60 1.73
CA ILE A 105 -16.40 -1.28 2.41
C ILE A 105 -16.83 -0.42 3.59
N ASP A 106 -17.96 -0.79 4.18
CA ASP A 106 -18.40 -0.16 5.42
C ASP A 106 -18.24 -1.12 6.62
N PRO A 107 -18.40 -0.64 7.86
CA PRO A 107 -18.20 -1.50 9.04
C PRO A 107 -19.15 -2.68 9.13
N GLU A 108 -20.29 -2.64 8.44
CA GLU A 108 -21.29 -3.71 8.46
C GLU A 108 -21.08 -4.77 7.39
N THR A 109 -20.11 -4.57 6.48
CA THR A 109 -19.83 -5.53 5.42
C THR A 109 -19.42 -6.88 6.01
N SER A 110 -20.06 -7.97 5.52
CA SER A 110 -19.81 -9.31 6.05
C SER A 110 -18.44 -9.86 5.63
N LEU A 111 -17.92 -10.78 6.42
CA LEU A 111 -16.68 -11.50 6.11
C LEU A 111 -16.77 -12.14 4.71
N GLU A 112 -17.91 -12.74 4.40
CA GLU A 112 -18.12 -13.39 3.11
C GLU A 112 -18.00 -12.40 1.94
N ASP A 113 -18.65 -11.24 2.07
CA ASP A 113 -18.58 -10.21 1.03
C ASP A 113 -17.16 -9.64 0.91
N ILE A 114 -16.47 -9.46 2.01
CA ILE A 114 -15.08 -8.98 2.03
C ILE A 114 -14.19 -9.96 1.27
N ALA A 115 -14.29 -11.24 1.60
CA ALA A 115 -13.51 -12.29 0.94
C ALA A 115 -13.80 -12.33 -0.56
N THR A 116 -15.06 -12.20 -0.94
CA THR A 116 -15.48 -12.17 -2.34
C THR A 116 -14.87 -10.99 -3.08
N LEU A 117 -14.90 -9.80 -2.48
CA LEU A 117 -14.29 -8.61 -3.08
C LEU A 117 -12.79 -8.80 -3.28
N MET A 118 -12.11 -9.35 -2.30
CA MET A 118 -10.66 -9.57 -2.38
C MET A 118 -10.30 -10.54 -3.50
N VAL A 119 -11.02 -11.65 -3.60
CA VAL A 119 -10.74 -12.68 -4.61
C VAL A 119 -11.11 -12.18 -6.00
N ASN A 120 -12.30 -11.62 -6.17
CA ASN A 120 -12.79 -11.22 -7.49
C ASN A 120 -12.01 -10.05 -8.08
N ASN A 121 -11.44 -9.19 -7.24
CA ASN A 121 -10.69 -8.01 -7.68
C ASN A 121 -9.19 -8.16 -7.51
N ASN A 122 -8.74 -9.31 -7.02
CA ASN A 122 -7.32 -9.57 -6.75
C ASN A 122 -6.69 -8.46 -5.90
N ILE A 123 -7.36 -8.10 -4.80
CA ILE A 123 -6.89 -7.07 -3.87
C ILE A 123 -6.65 -7.67 -2.50
N HIS A 124 -5.71 -7.09 -1.77
CA HIS A 124 -5.27 -7.61 -0.47
C HIS A 124 -5.54 -6.64 0.68
N THR A 125 -6.08 -5.47 0.38
CA THR A 125 -6.32 -4.42 1.37
C THR A 125 -7.60 -3.67 1.00
N LEU A 126 -8.49 -3.50 1.98
CA LEU A 126 -9.75 -2.77 1.81
C LEU A 126 -9.88 -1.70 2.87
N PRO A 127 -9.95 -0.43 2.49
CA PRO A 127 -10.31 0.64 3.43
C PRO A 127 -11.76 0.52 3.86
N VAL A 128 -12.02 0.81 5.13
CA VAL A 128 -13.36 0.80 5.71
C VAL A 128 -13.80 2.25 5.94
N LEU A 129 -14.89 2.64 5.31
CA LEU A 129 -15.44 4.00 5.42
C LEU A 129 -16.75 3.97 6.17
N GLU A 130 -16.97 4.98 7.01
CA GLU A 130 -18.25 5.22 7.66
C GLU A 130 -18.58 6.70 7.52
N GLY A 131 -19.70 6.98 6.84
CA GLY A 131 -20.08 8.36 6.56
C GLY A 131 -19.04 9.13 5.76
N GLY A 132 -18.34 8.44 4.85
CA GLY A 132 -17.28 9.04 4.03
C GLY A 132 -15.93 9.19 4.72
N ARG A 133 -15.81 8.76 5.98
CA ARG A 133 -14.57 8.84 6.74
C ARG A 133 -13.89 7.49 6.87
N LEU A 134 -12.59 7.48 6.77
CA LEU A 134 -11.79 6.27 6.97
C LEU A 134 -11.79 5.90 8.45
N VAL A 135 -12.40 4.76 8.80
CA VAL A 135 -12.51 4.29 10.19
C VAL A 135 -11.70 3.04 10.46
N GLY A 136 -11.21 2.38 9.43
CA GLY A 136 -10.42 1.17 9.61
C GLY A 136 -9.85 0.68 8.29
N ILE A 137 -9.09 -0.40 8.39
CA ILE A 137 -8.52 -1.05 7.22
C ILE A 137 -8.52 -2.55 7.46
N ILE A 138 -8.77 -3.33 6.41
CA ILE A 138 -8.74 -4.78 6.45
C ILE A 138 -7.74 -5.28 5.43
N GLY A 139 -6.78 -6.09 5.87
CA GLY A 139 -5.85 -6.77 5.01
C GLY A 139 -6.17 -8.25 4.92
N LYS A 140 -5.53 -8.94 3.97
CA LYS A 140 -5.70 -10.39 3.81
C LYS A 140 -5.41 -11.15 5.10
N GLU A 141 -4.47 -10.67 5.90
CA GLU A 141 -4.08 -11.32 7.16
C GLU A 141 -5.22 -11.30 8.17
N ASP A 142 -6.03 -10.24 8.18
CA ASP A 142 -7.20 -10.16 9.06
C ASP A 142 -8.21 -11.25 8.74
N ILE A 143 -8.38 -11.54 7.45
CA ILE A 143 -9.24 -12.63 6.99
C ILE A 143 -8.67 -13.99 7.40
N LEU A 144 -7.36 -14.17 7.20
CA LEU A 144 -6.71 -15.43 7.56
C LEU A 144 -6.79 -15.71 9.05
N ARG A 145 -6.73 -14.68 9.90
CA ARG A 145 -6.86 -14.85 11.35
C ARG A 145 -8.22 -15.41 11.76
N THR A 146 -9.27 -15.17 10.98
CA THR A 146 -10.60 -15.72 11.27
C THR A 146 -10.64 -17.23 11.14
N LEU A 147 -9.68 -17.83 10.45
CA LEU A 147 -9.56 -19.27 10.31
C LEU A 147 -8.87 -19.94 11.49
N MET A 148 -8.23 -19.14 12.35
CA MET A 148 -7.51 -19.66 13.50
C MET A 148 -8.46 -19.92 14.66
N PRO A 149 -8.26 -21.01 15.40
CA PRO A 149 -9.08 -21.28 16.59
C PRO A 149 -8.89 -20.19 17.64
N ALA A 150 -9.95 -19.92 18.42
CA ALA A 150 -9.87 -18.99 19.52
C ALA A 150 -8.76 -19.42 20.51
N GLY A 151 -7.87 -18.47 20.83
CA GLY A 151 -6.75 -18.75 21.74
C GLY A 151 -5.44 -19.13 21.05
N SER A 152 -5.43 -19.41 19.75
CA SER A 152 -4.19 -19.67 19.02
C SER A 152 -3.64 -18.37 18.43
N GLN A 153 -3.20 -17.49 19.29
CA GLN A 153 -2.55 -16.25 18.89
C GLN A 153 -1.05 -16.42 18.96
N GLY A 154 -0.45 -16.46 17.81
CA GLY A 154 0.98 -16.49 17.68
C GLY A 154 1.60 -15.13 17.67
#